data_3acf1f0b47515019bbff9cefb983d579
#
_entry.id   3acf1f0b47515019bbff9cefb983d579
#
_cell.length_a   1.000
_cell.length_b   1.000
_cell.length_c   1.000
_cell.angle_alpha   90.00
_cell.angle_beta   90.00
_cell.angle_gamma   90.00
#
_symmetry.space_group_name_H-M   'P 1'
#
loop_
_entity.id
_entity.type
_entity.pdbx_description
1 polymer ?
#
loop_
_entity_poly.entity_id
_entity_poly.type
_entity_poly.pdbx_seq_one_letter_code
_entity_poly.pdbx_strand_id
1 'polypeptide(L)' 'MQTLERALANLVQQGAVSRDEAMSKAGKPEELGRLLDGQDG' A
#
# COMPACT_ATOMS: atom_id res chain seq x y z
N MET A 1 -11.83 -8.29 6.86
CA MET A 1 -11.78 -6.85 6.59
C MET A 1 -10.37 -6.40 6.28
N GLN A 2 -10.24 -5.52 5.31
CA GLN A 2 -8.92 -5.02 4.94
C GLN A 2 -8.79 -3.58 5.38
N THR A 3 -7.58 -3.22 5.78
CA THR A 3 -7.31 -1.83 6.08
C THR A 3 -7.12 -1.07 4.78
N LEU A 4 -7.19 0.25 4.86
CA LEU A 4 -6.95 1.08 3.70
C LEU A 4 -5.54 0.84 3.15
N GLU A 5 -4.56 0.74 4.03
CA GLU A 5 -3.19 0.52 3.60
C GLU A 5 -3.06 -0.81 2.87
N ARG A 6 -3.76 -1.82 3.34
CA ARG A 6 -3.70 -3.12 2.69
C ARG A 6 -4.28 -3.04 1.27
N ALA A 7 -5.40 -2.35 1.15
CA ALA A 7 -6.03 -2.18 -0.16
C ALA A 7 -5.10 -1.42 -1.10
N LEU A 8 -4.45 -0.39 -0.59
CA LEU A 8 -3.53 0.39 -1.40
C LEU A 8 -2.33 -0.45 -1.82
N ALA A 9 -1.84 -1.28 -0.92
CA ALA A 9 -0.71 -2.14 -1.26
C ALA A 9 -1.08 -3.08 -2.40
N ASN A 10 -2.29 -3.62 -2.36
CA ASN A 10 -2.75 -4.49 -3.44
C ASN A 10 -2.79 -3.75 -4.75
N LEU A 11 -3.28 -2.51 -4.74
CA LEU A 11 -3.37 -1.72 -5.95
C LEU A 11 -1.99 -1.43 -6.53
N VAL A 12 -1.04 -1.15 -5.66
CA VAL A 12 0.32 -0.91 -6.11
C VAL A 12 0.88 -2.16 -6.77
N GLN A 13 0.64 -3.30 -6.19
CA GLN A 13 1.15 -4.54 -6.75
C GLN A 13 0.54 -4.86 -8.09
N GLN A 14 -0.72 -4.52 -8.26
CA GLN A 14 -1.38 -4.74 -9.54
C GLN A 14 -0.95 -3.71 -10.57
N GLY A 15 -0.28 -2.66 -10.15
CA GLY A 15 0.09 -1.61 -11.06
C GLY A 15 -1.04 -0.61 -11.32
N ALA A 16 -2.10 -0.68 -10.53
CA ALA A 16 -3.23 0.22 -10.71
C ALA A 16 -2.90 1.63 -10.24
N VAL A 17 -2.05 1.75 -9.21
CA VAL A 17 -1.59 3.05 -8.74
C VAL A 17 -0.11 2.95 -8.48
N SER A 18 0.57 4.08 -8.52
CA SER A 18 1.99 4.09 -8.23
C SER A 18 2.18 4.11 -6.72
N ARG A 19 3.40 3.78 -6.30
CA ARG A 19 3.72 3.77 -4.88
C ARG A 19 3.53 5.15 -4.27
N ASP A 20 3.99 6.18 -4.99
CA ASP A 20 3.84 7.55 -4.51
C ASP A 20 2.38 7.90 -4.34
N GLU A 21 1.59 7.51 -5.30
CA GLU A 21 0.16 7.79 -5.25
C GLU A 21 -0.46 7.11 -4.04
N ALA A 22 -0.13 5.85 -3.83
CA ALA A 22 -0.67 5.10 -2.70
C ALA A 22 -0.24 5.72 -1.39
N MET A 23 1.02 6.11 -1.30
CA MET A 23 1.52 6.74 -0.08
C MET A 23 0.77 8.03 0.23
N SER A 24 0.46 8.78 -0.81
CA SER A 24 -0.26 10.03 -0.64
C SER A 24 -1.66 9.80 -0.11
N LYS A 25 -2.28 8.70 -0.50
CA LYS A 25 -3.64 8.40 -0.10
C LYS A 25 -3.73 7.63 1.20
N ALA A 26 -2.62 7.05 1.63
CA ALA A 26 -2.62 6.23 2.83
C ALA A 26 -2.77 7.11 4.07
N GLY A 27 -3.60 6.64 5.00
CA GLY A 27 -3.70 7.32 6.28
C GLY A 27 -2.44 7.12 7.09
N LYS A 28 -1.80 5.95 6.92
CA LYS A 28 -0.55 5.63 7.59
C LYS A 28 0.47 5.19 6.57
N PRO A 29 1.15 6.14 5.94
CA PRO A 29 2.12 5.78 4.90
C PRO A 29 3.23 4.86 5.41
N GLU A 30 3.60 4.97 6.66
CA GLU A 30 4.59 4.08 7.23
C GLU A 30 4.14 2.63 7.16
N GLU A 31 2.90 2.42 7.52
CA GLU A 31 2.34 1.08 7.48
C GLU A 31 2.29 0.57 6.06
N LEU A 32 1.87 1.41 5.14
CA LEU A 32 1.83 1.02 3.74
C LEU A 32 3.21 0.64 3.24
N GLY A 33 4.22 1.41 3.60
CA GLY A 33 5.58 1.10 3.20
C GLY A 33 6.00 -0.26 3.70
N ARG A 34 5.64 -0.60 4.92
CA ARG A 34 5.96 -1.91 5.46
C ARG A 34 5.29 -3.03 4.69
N LEU A 35 4.01 -2.81 4.35
CA LEU A 35 3.28 -3.80 3.59
C LEU A 35 3.90 -4.02 2.23
N LEU A 36 4.35 -2.94 1.60
CA LEU A 36 4.97 -3.05 0.29
C LEU A 36 6.31 -3.74 0.36
N ASP A 37 7.03 -3.52 1.45
CA ASP A 37 8.37 -4.07 1.60
C ASP A 37 8.36 -5.52 2.01
N GLY A 38 7.58 -5.84 3.01
CA GLY A 38 7.65 -7.15 3.60
C GLY A 38 6.47 -8.02 3.32
N GLN A 39 5.62 -7.62 2.44
CA GLN A 39 4.37 -8.30 2.33
C GLN A 39 4.44 -9.60 1.59
N ASP A 40 5.43 -9.82 0.86
CA ASP A 40 5.57 -11.10 0.20
C ASP A 40 5.89 -12.17 1.22
N GLY A 41 6.16 -11.72 2.35
CA GLY A 41 6.47 -12.44 3.58
C GLY A 41 6.32 -13.83 3.55
#